data_5dfd5bf0c0e482f0ef92498d58335492
#
_entry.id   5dfd5bf0c0e482f0ef92498d58335492
#
_cell.length_a   1.000
_cell.length_b   1.000
_cell.length_c   1.000
_cell.angle_alpha   90.00
_cell.angle_beta   90.00
_cell.angle_gamma   90.00
#
_symmetry.space_group_name_H-M   'P 1'
#
loop_
_entity.id
_entity.type
_entity.pdbx_description
1 polymer ?
#
loop_
_entity_poly.entity_id
_entity_poly.type
_entity_poly.pdbx_seq_one_letter_code
_entity_poly.pdbx_strand_id
1 'polypeptide(L)'
;MTKTQTKWLGLLALIVGSVFLLYPTVNWYQLDPVERAKLEALRERPKWLVNLGLDLKGGTHMVMELQVDKLDAKTPLNEAMQQAIEIIRNRIDQFGVAEPLIVRQGLRWIVVQLPGVTNSQAAKDLVGKTA
;
A
#
# COMPACT_ATOMS: atom_id res chain seq x y z
N MET A 1 33.29 -9.69 34.47
CA MET A 1 31.88 -9.45 34.12
C MET A 1 31.09 -10.72 34.37
N THR A 2 30.03 -10.64 35.15
CA THR A 2 29.19 -11.81 35.42
C THR A 2 28.35 -12.15 34.19
N LYS A 3 28.05 -13.44 33.98
CA LYS A 3 27.22 -13.92 32.83
C LYS A 3 25.88 -13.16 32.68
N THR A 4 25.38 -12.63 33.79
CA THR A 4 24.16 -11.83 33.85
C THR A 4 24.36 -10.43 33.26
N GLN A 5 25.49 -9.78 33.55
CA GLN A 5 25.82 -8.45 33.02
C GLN A 5 25.98 -8.47 31.48
N THR A 6 26.60 -9.53 30.95
CA THR A 6 26.75 -9.69 29.49
C THR A 6 25.40 -9.85 28.78
N LYS A 7 24.42 -10.54 29.39
CA LYS A 7 23.06 -10.66 28.84
C LYS A 7 22.34 -9.31 28.82
N TRP A 8 22.46 -8.53 29.89
CA TRP A 8 21.84 -7.19 29.95
C TRP A 8 22.48 -6.21 28.98
N LEU A 9 23.77 -6.27 28.78
CA LEU A 9 24.49 -5.47 27.77
C LEU A 9 24.04 -5.85 26.35
N GLY A 10 23.86 -7.15 26.07
CA GLY A 10 23.36 -7.61 24.78
C GLY A 10 21.92 -7.13 24.49
N LEU A 11 21.05 -7.19 25.51
CA LEU A 11 19.68 -6.71 25.41
C LEU A 11 19.63 -5.19 25.20
N LEU A 12 20.45 -4.44 25.91
CA LEU A 12 20.55 -2.99 25.77
C LEU A 12 21.07 -2.60 24.39
N ALA A 13 22.07 -3.30 23.86
CA ALA A 13 22.59 -3.09 22.51
C ALA A 13 21.52 -3.37 21.44
N LEU A 14 20.70 -4.40 21.64
CA LEU A 14 19.61 -4.74 20.73
C LEU A 14 18.52 -3.66 20.73
N ILE A 15 18.16 -3.13 21.91
CA ILE A 15 17.18 -2.03 22.03
C ILE A 15 17.70 -0.78 21.34
N VAL A 16 18.95 -0.38 21.60
CA VAL A 16 19.58 0.80 20.99
C VAL A 16 19.66 0.65 19.48
N GLY A 17 20.05 -0.52 18.98
CA GLY A 17 20.09 -0.84 17.55
C GLY A 17 18.70 -0.76 16.90
N SER A 18 17.66 -1.27 17.57
CA SER A 18 16.29 -1.19 17.09
C SER A 18 15.79 0.26 17.00
N VAL A 19 16.04 1.07 18.03
CA VAL A 19 15.68 2.51 18.04
C VAL A 19 16.40 3.25 16.92
N PHE A 20 17.68 2.96 16.70
CA PHE A 20 18.47 3.58 15.63
C PHE A 20 17.94 3.23 14.23
N LEU A 21 17.52 1.98 14.00
CA LEU A 21 16.90 1.54 12.74
C LEU A 21 15.51 2.16 12.49
N LEU A 22 14.74 2.37 13.55
CA LEU A 22 13.40 2.95 13.45
C LEU A 22 13.41 4.48 13.38
N TYR A 23 14.48 5.13 13.82
CA TYR A 23 14.60 6.60 13.89
C TYR A 23 14.24 7.30 12.57
N PRO A 24 14.79 6.91 11.39
CA PRO A 24 14.46 7.57 10.13
C PRO A 24 12.98 7.42 9.76
N THR A 25 12.36 6.29 10.12
CA THR A 25 10.94 6.04 9.88
C THR A 25 10.07 6.95 10.74
N VAL A 26 10.35 7.03 12.05
CA VAL A 26 9.59 7.90 12.97
C VAL A 26 9.71 9.36 12.55
N ASN A 27 10.93 9.83 12.26
CA ASN A 27 11.17 11.20 11.83
C ASN A 27 10.41 11.54 10.52
N TRP A 28 10.40 10.62 9.56
CA TRP A 28 9.67 10.80 8.30
C TRP A 28 8.16 10.96 8.50
N TYR A 29 7.56 10.15 9.36
CA TYR A 29 6.11 10.20 9.60
C TYR A 29 5.69 11.36 10.52
N GLN A 30 6.61 12.00 11.23
CA GLN A 30 6.38 13.21 12.01
C GLN A 30 6.44 14.51 11.16
N LEU A 31 7.01 14.44 9.94
CA LEU A 31 7.02 15.60 9.03
C LEU A 31 5.60 15.99 8.61
N ASP A 32 5.39 17.28 8.41
CA ASP A 32 4.12 17.80 7.89
C ASP A 32 3.78 17.14 6.53
N PRO A 33 2.49 16.86 6.27
CA PRO A 33 2.07 16.21 5.02
C PRO A 33 2.54 16.96 3.77
N VAL A 34 2.61 18.30 3.84
CA VAL A 34 3.04 19.17 2.73
C VAL A 34 4.54 19.01 2.45
N GLU A 35 5.36 19.02 3.50
CA GLU A 35 6.81 18.81 3.37
C GLU A 35 7.14 17.41 2.90
N ARG A 36 6.42 16.41 3.40
CA ARG A 36 6.55 15.03 2.98
C ARG A 36 6.27 14.86 1.49
N ALA A 37 5.16 15.40 0.99
CA ALA A 37 4.80 15.39 -0.41
C ALA A 37 5.86 16.06 -1.30
N LYS A 38 6.47 17.17 -0.81
CA LYS A 38 7.54 17.86 -1.51
C LYS A 38 8.82 17.03 -1.61
N LEU A 39 9.22 16.36 -0.52
CA LEU A 39 10.38 15.46 -0.50
C LEU A 39 10.15 14.21 -1.35
N GLU A 40 8.94 13.66 -1.36
CA GLU A 40 8.56 12.55 -2.25
C GLU A 40 8.65 12.94 -3.72
N ALA A 41 8.19 14.13 -4.10
CA ALA A 41 8.32 14.67 -5.46
C ALA A 41 9.78 14.85 -5.89
N LEU A 42 10.67 15.21 -4.96
CA LEU A 42 12.11 15.35 -5.19
C LEU A 42 12.85 14.01 -5.15
N ARG A 43 12.18 12.89 -4.94
CA ARG A 43 12.75 11.54 -4.74
C ARG A 43 13.75 11.44 -3.58
N GLU A 44 13.64 12.31 -2.60
CA GLU A 44 14.49 12.33 -1.39
C GLU A 44 13.95 11.44 -0.26
N ARG A 45 13.19 10.40 -0.60
CA ARG A 45 12.64 9.44 0.36
C ARG A 45 13.77 8.56 0.90
N PRO A 46 13.90 8.39 2.25
CA PRO A 46 14.90 7.49 2.83
C PRO A 46 14.71 6.04 2.36
N LYS A 47 15.81 5.38 1.96
CA LYS A 47 15.78 4.00 1.44
C LYS A 47 15.35 2.95 2.48
N TRP A 48 15.53 3.26 3.77
CA TRP A 48 15.28 2.35 4.89
C TRP A 48 13.95 2.63 5.59
N LEU A 49 13.00 3.21 4.88
CA LEU A 49 11.71 3.54 5.45
C LEU A 49 10.83 2.29 5.56
N VAL A 50 10.29 2.04 6.74
CA VAL A 50 9.28 1.00 6.94
C VAL A 50 7.96 1.51 6.35
N ASN A 51 7.43 0.82 5.34
CA ASN A 51 6.14 1.14 4.78
C ASN A 51 5.04 0.73 5.76
N LEU A 52 4.27 1.71 6.20
CA LEU A 52 3.10 1.46 7.05
C LEU A 52 1.99 0.85 6.22
N GLY A 53 1.35 -0.19 6.74
CA GLY A 53 0.17 -0.79 6.15
C GLY A 53 -1.03 0.16 6.13
N LEU A 54 -2.09 -0.26 5.43
CA LEU A 54 -3.33 0.49 5.27
C LEU A 54 -3.98 0.86 6.61
N ASP A 55 -3.87 -0.04 7.61
CA ASP A 55 -4.44 0.14 8.96
C ASP A 55 -3.80 1.31 9.72
N LEU A 56 -2.53 1.60 9.45
CA LEU A 56 -1.77 2.67 10.12
C LEU A 56 -1.73 3.96 9.29
N LYS A 57 -1.70 3.87 7.96
CA LYS A 57 -1.76 5.05 7.07
C LYS A 57 -3.17 5.58 6.88
N GLY A 58 -4.17 4.73 7.12
CA GLY A 58 -5.54 4.97 6.67
C GLY A 58 -5.67 4.77 5.16
N GLY A 59 -6.88 4.50 4.71
CA GLY A 59 -7.16 4.28 3.28
C GLY A 59 -8.38 3.41 3.06
N THR A 60 -8.67 3.13 1.80
CA THR A 60 -9.81 2.31 1.40
C THR A 60 -9.36 0.93 0.93
N HIS A 61 -10.00 -0.10 1.49
CA HIS A 61 -9.87 -1.48 1.05
C HIS A 61 -11.17 -1.89 0.35
N MET A 62 -11.05 -2.33 -0.90
CA MET A 62 -12.19 -2.76 -1.71
C MET A 62 -11.94 -4.15 -2.27
N VAL A 63 -13.01 -4.94 -2.31
CA VAL A 63 -13.03 -6.23 -2.99
C VAL A 63 -14.03 -6.13 -4.12
N MET A 64 -13.60 -6.39 -5.34
CA MET A 64 -14.43 -6.33 -6.54
C MET A 64 -14.57 -7.72 -7.15
N GLU A 65 -15.73 -8.01 -7.66
CA GLU A 65 -16.03 -9.26 -8.36
C GLU A 65 -16.14 -9.02 -9.86
N LEU A 66 -15.43 -9.82 -10.64
CA LEU A 66 -15.59 -9.85 -12.09
C LEU A 66 -16.91 -10.52 -12.45
N GLN A 67 -17.80 -9.79 -13.13
CA GLN A 67 -19.08 -10.31 -13.58
C GLN A 67 -18.89 -11.22 -14.81
N VAL A 68 -18.70 -12.50 -14.56
CA VAL A 68 -18.43 -13.51 -15.59
C VAL A 68 -19.60 -13.64 -16.58
N ASP A 69 -20.83 -13.39 -16.12
CA ASP A 69 -22.05 -13.50 -16.92
C ASP A 69 -22.13 -12.47 -18.08
N LYS A 70 -21.35 -11.41 -17.99
CA LYS A 70 -21.24 -10.35 -19.01
C LYS A 70 -20.03 -10.50 -19.92
N LEU A 71 -19.19 -11.50 -19.68
CA LEU A 71 -18.03 -11.78 -20.52
C LEU A 71 -18.47 -12.48 -21.81
N ASP A 72 -17.87 -12.07 -22.92
CA ASP A 72 -18.00 -12.80 -24.18
C ASP A 72 -17.54 -14.25 -24.00
N ALA A 73 -18.32 -15.21 -24.50
CA ALA A 73 -18.06 -16.64 -24.39
C ALA A 73 -16.68 -17.08 -24.96
N LYS A 74 -16.02 -16.20 -25.70
CA LYS A 74 -14.71 -16.42 -26.32
C LYS A 74 -13.52 -15.94 -25.48
N THR A 75 -13.75 -15.12 -24.45
CA THR A 75 -12.67 -14.55 -23.65
C THR A 75 -12.35 -15.44 -22.46
N PRO A 76 -11.13 -15.97 -22.36
CA PRO A 76 -10.71 -16.76 -21.19
C PRO A 76 -10.78 -15.89 -19.91
N LEU A 77 -11.30 -16.45 -18.82
CA LEU A 77 -11.46 -15.75 -17.54
C LEU A 77 -10.15 -15.13 -17.03
N ASN A 78 -9.01 -15.79 -17.27
CA ASN A 78 -7.70 -15.27 -16.88
C ASN A 78 -7.32 -14.00 -17.64
N GLU A 79 -7.64 -13.93 -18.93
CA GLU A 79 -7.36 -12.78 -19.76
C GLU A 79 -8.25 -11.60 -19.39
N ALA A 80 -9.54 -11.84 -19.20
CA ALA A 80 -10.49 -10.85 -18.71
C ALA A 80 -10.07 -10.28 -17.34
N MET A 81 -9.58 -11.13 -16.46
CA MET A 81 -9.09 -10.72 -15.14
C MET A 81 -7.84 -9.83 -15.25
N GLN A 82 -6.89 -10.15 -16.13
CA GLN A 82 -5.70 -9.32 -16.35
C GLN A 82 -6.07 -7.96 -16.95
N GLN A 83 -6.95 -7.93 -17.94
CA GLN A 83 -7.46 -6.70 -18.55
C GLN A 83 -8.15 -5.81 -17.49
N ALA A 84 -9.00 -6.41 -16.64
CA ALA A 84 -9.66 -5.67 -15.57
C ALA A 84 -8.64 -5.05 -14.59
N ILE A 85 -7.61 -5.79 -14.20
CA ILE A 85 -6.54 -5.30 -13.31
C ILE A 85 -5.79 -4.13 -13.97
N GLU A 86 -5.47 -4.22 -15.25
CA GLU A 86 -4.79 -3.15 -15.99
C GLU A 86 -5.64 -1.89 -16.09
N ILE A 87 -6.93 -2.05 -16.40
CA ILE A 87 -7.88 -0.92 -16.46
C ILE A 87 -7.97 -0.22 -15.10
N ILE A 88 -8.11 -0.99 -14.03
CA ILE A 88 -8.15 -0.47 -12.66
C ILE A 88 -6.87 0.28 -12.32
N ARG A 89 -5.70 -0.31 -12.64
CA ARG A 89 -4.39 0.30 -12.40
C ARG A 89 -4.26 1.64 -13.12
N ASN A 90 -4.54 1.67 -14.42
CA ASN A 90 -4.45 2.90 -15.22
C ASN A 90 -5.35 4.02 -14.68
N ARG A 91 -6.52 3.69 -14.16
CA ARG A 91 -7.41 4.67 -13.55
C ARG A 91 -6.87 5.20 -12.24
N ILE A 92 -6.39 4.32 -11.37
CA ILE A 92 -5.83 4.69 -10.07
C ILE A 92 -4.58 5.55 -10.26
N ASP A 93 -3.73 5.23 -11.25
CA ASP A 93 -2.53 6.01 -11.58
C ASP A 93 -2.87 7.41 -12.08
N GLN A 94 -3.94 7.56 -12.89
CA GLN A 94 -4.44 8.87 -13.33
C GLN A 94 -4.91 9.78 -12.18
N PHE A 95 -5.36 9.19 -11.08
CA PHE A 95 -5.76 9.92 -9.87
C PHE A 95 -4.61 10.22 -8.91
N GLY A 96 -3.40 9.77 -9.23
CA GLY A 96 -2.22 10.07 -8.44
C GLY A 96 -2.17 9.39 -7.08
N VAL A 97 -2.88 8.26 -6.89
CA VAL A 97 -2.81 7.47 -5.66
C VAL A 97 -1.43 6.82 -5.57
N ALA A 98 -0.68 7.13 -4.53
CA ALA A 98 0.64 6.58 -4.32
C ALA A 98 0.56 5.10 -3.87
N GLU A 99 1.33 4.24 -4.53
CA GLU A 99 1.55 2.85 -4.17
C GLU A 99 0.24 2.03 -3.97
N PRO A 100 -0.70 1.98 -4.95
CA PRO A 100 -1.89 1.16 -4.81
C PRO A 100 -1.51 -0.33 -4.85
N LEU A 101 -2.15 -1.14 -3.99
CA LEU A 101 -2.02 -2.59 -4.06
C LEU A 101 -3.23 -3.16 -4.79
N ILE A 102 -2.98 -3.78 -5.94
CA ILE A 102 -4.02 -4.42 -6.76
C ILE A 102 -3.61 -5.88 -6.94
N VAL A 103 -4.34 -6.79 -6.33
CA VAL A 103 -4.04 -8.21 -6.36
C VAL A 103 -5.27 -9.03 -6.71
N ARG A 104 -5.05 -10.09 -7.49
CA ARG A 104 -6.09 -11.09 -7.76
C ARG A 104 -6.26 -11.98 -6.54
N GLN A 105 -7.51 -12.22 -6.15
CA GLN A 105 -7.88 -13.16 -5.11
C GLN A 105 -8.81 -14.24 -5.67
N GLY A 106 -8.29 -15.45 -5.80
CA GLY A 106 -9.04 -16.56 -6.40
C GLY A 106 -9.32 -16.37 -7.90
N LEU A 107 -10.48 -16.85 -8.36
CA LEU A 107 -10.82 -16.87 -9.78
C LEU A 107 -11.55 -15.63 -10.27
N ARG A 108 -12.28 -14.93 -9.38
CA ARG A 108 -13.23 -13.86 -9.76
C ARG A 108 -13.02 -12.54 -9.01
N TRP A 109 -12.18 -12.53 -7.96
CA TRP A 109 -12.05 -11.39 -7.06
C TRP A 109 -10.78 -10.61 -7.33
N ILE A 110 -10.89 -9.29 -7.25
CA ILE A 110 -9.77 -8.34 -7.29
C ILE A 110 -9.82 -7.53 -5.99
N VAL A 111 -8.74 -7.59 -5.24
CA VAL A 111 -8.54 -6.79 -4.03
C VAL A 111 -7.79 -5.52 -4.41
N VAL A 112 -8.35 -4.37 -4.08
CA VAL A 112 -7.75 -3.06 -4.32
C VAL A 112 -7.60 -2.33 -2.99
N GLN A 113 -6.37 -1.94 -2.67
CA GLN A 113 -6.06 -1.13 -1.49
C GLN A 113 -5.50 0.21 -1.95
N LEU A 114 -6.15 1.29 -1.50
CA LEU A 114 -5.81 2.67 -1.85
C LEU A 114 -5.36 3.42 -0.60
N PRO A 115 -4.05 3.46 -0.30
CA PRO A 115 -3.54 4.20 0.83
C PRO A 115 -3.81 5.70 0.68
N GLY A 116 -4.23 6.35 1.78
CA GLY A 116 -4.51 7.79 1.80
C GLY A 116 -5.87 8.21 1.23
N VAL A 117 -6.62 7.31 0.59
CA VAL A 117 -7.98 7.58 0.11
C VAL A 117 -8.97 7.17 1.20
N THR A 118 -9.39 8.11 2.03
CA THR A 118 -10.31 7.86 3.14
C THR A 118 -11.79 7.85 2.73
N ASN A 119 -12.12 8.49 1.62
CA ASN A 119 -13.48 8.54 1.11
C ASN A 119 -13.77 7.30 0.25
N SER A 120 -14.49 6.35 0.82
CA SER A 120 -14.86 5.10 0.14
C SER A 120 -15.77 5.30 -1.07
N GLN A 121 -16.58 6.37 -1.09
CA GLN A 121 -17.45 6.69 -2.24
C GLN A 121 -16.61 7.20 -3.41
N ALA A 122 -15.67 8.11 -3.16
CA ALA A 122 -14.73 8.59 -4.17
C ALA A 122 -13.90 7.43 -4.77
N ALA A 123 -13.46 6.50 -3.91
CA ALA A 123 -12.76 5.30 -4.34
C ALA A 123 -13.61 4.40 -5.23
N LYS A 124 -14.90 4.21 -4.90
CA LYS A 124 -15.85 3.44 -5.73
C LYS A 124 -16.12 4.12 -7.08
N ASP A 125 -16.30 5.44 -7.09
CA ASP A 125 -16.54 6.19 -8.32
C ASP A 125 -15.33 6.16 -9.26
N LEU A 126 -14.13 6.12 -8.65
CA LEU A 126 -12.86 6.05 -9.35
C LEU A 126 -12.68 4.72 -10.08
N VAL A 127 -13.01 3.63 -9.39
CA VAL A 127 -12.82 2.27 -9.90
C VAL A 127 -14.08 1.72 -10.57
N GLY A 128 -15.26 2.11 -10.11
CA GLY A 128 -16.56 1.51 -10.46
C GLY A 128 -17.18 1.97 -11.78
N LYS A 129 -16.64 2.96 -12.47
CA LYS A 129 -17.14 3.41 -13.79
C LYS A 129 -16.73 2.48 -14.94
N THR A 130 -16.64 1.19 -14.66
CA THR A 130 -16.43 0.17 -15.68
C THR A 130 -17.80 -0.42 -16.01
N ALA A 131 -18.51 0.18 -16.89
CA ALA A 131 -19.58 -0.48 -17.63
C ALA A 131 -18.98 -1.01 -18.92
#